data_6fa52348c48868b2854246e4101275c4
#
_entry.id   6fa52348c48868b2854246e4101275c4
#
_cell.length_a   1.000
_cell.length_b   1.000
_cell.length_c   1.000
_cell.angle_alpha   90.00
_cell.angle_beta   90.00
_cell.angle_gamma   90.00
#
_symmetry.space_group_name_H-M   'P 1'
#
loop_
_entity.id
_entity.type
_entity.pdbx_description
1 polymer ?
#
loop_
_entity_poly.entity_id
_entity_poly.type
_entity_poly.pdbx_seq_one_letter_code
_entity_poly.pdbx_strand_id
1 'polypeptide(L)'
;MYHLRRRVFDVPVSQVRATLFLCLLFVLLLLGAAVSCGSSDDAVGSGESGSGAPDEEGVRLITRPDASYTVDDLVAVGFKKSKQFELDTVPGATDVWYGFFQQKDIEVRFYESHSSALEMGVELAEVVIGKTAGQRDYLIPVVNLYPAYAVVGNMIMLCERQLATCEALIDVLE
;
A
#
# COMPACT_ATOMS: atom_id res chain seq x y z
N MET A 1 38.74 -36.14 -25.59
CA MET A 1 39.43 -34.97 -26.18
C MET A 1 38.39 -34.12 -26.89
N TYR A 2 37.85 -33.09 -26.24
CA TYR A 2 36.90 -32.16 -26.83
C TYR A 2 37.58 -30.81 -27.04
N HIS A 3 37.81 -30.44 -28.30
CA HIS A 3 38.34 -29.15 -28.71
C HIS A 3 37.22 -28.07 -28.64
N LEU A 4 37.25 -27.19 -27.63
CA LEU A 4 36.45 -25.98 -27.56
C LEU A 4 37.08 -24.93 -28.50
N ARG A 5 36.46 -24.70 -29.65
CA ARG A 5 36.76 -23.55 -30.53
C ARG A 5 36.12 -22.32 -29.93
N ARG A 6 36.94 -21.41 -29.37
CA ARG A 6 36.53 -20.06 -29.05
C ARG A 6 36.33 -19.27 -30.36
N ARG A 7 35.09 -18.85 -30.63
CA ARG A 7 34.81 -17.85 -31.66
C ARG A 7 35.10 -16.47 -31.05
N VAL A 8 36.14 -15.84 -31.56
CA VAL A 8 36.41 -14.42 -31.31
C VAL A 8 35.47 -13.62 -32.26
N PHE A 9 34.54 -12.86 -31.71
CA PHE A 9 33.73 -11.94 -32.51
C PHE A 9 34.55 -10.68 -32.73
N ASP A 10 35.10 -10.51 -33.90
CA ASP A 10 35.70 -9.22 -34.36
C ASP A 10 34.56 -8.28 -34.66
N VAL A 11 34.34 -7.32 -33.74
CA VAL A 11 33.40 -6.20 -33.95
C VAL A 11 34.18 -5.08 -34.71
N PRO A 12 33.74 -4.65 -35.90
CA PRO A 12 34.44 -3.63 -36.65
C PRO A 12 34.42 -2.28 -35.93
N VAL A 13 35.59 -1.66 -35.79
CA VAL A 13 35.84 -0.41 -35.06
C VAL A 13 34.91 0.75 -35.49
N SER A 14 34.41 0.72 -36.74
CA SER A 14 33.45 1.69 -37.27
C SER A 14 32.08 1.66 -36.56
N GLN A 15 31.62 0.49 -36.12
CA GLN A 15 30.35 0.34 -35.42
C GLN A 15 30.41 0.86 -33.97
N VAL A 16 31.58 0.74 -33.33
CA VAL A 16 31.76 1.21 -31.94
C VAL A 16 31.70 2.73 -31.86
N ARG A 17 32.21 3.45 -32.91
CA ARG A 17 32.17 4.92 -32.98
C ARG A 17 30.74 5.43 -33.17
N ALA A 18 29.92 4.77 -33.98
CA ALA A 18 28.54 5.18 -34.23
C ALA A 18 27.65 5.00 -32.97
N THR A 19 27.83 3.91 -32.23
CA THR A 19 27.10 3.67 -30.97
C THR A 19 27.50 4.64 -29.87
N LEU A 20 28.78 5.01 -29.76
CA LEU A 20 29.25 5.99 -28.79
C LEU A 20 28.68 7.40 -29.05
N PHE A 21 28.57 7.81 -30.31
CA PHE A 21 27.95 9.09 -30.69
C PHE A 21 26.45 9.11 -30.39
N LEU A 22 25.73 8.01 -30.61
CA LEU A 22 24.31 7.92 -30.35
C LEU A 22 24.01 7.97 -28.85
N CYS A 23 24.83 7.28 -28.02
CA CYS A 23 24.71 7.35 -26.57
C CYS A 23 24.98 8.73 -25.98
N LEU A 24 25.96 9.45 -26.53
CA LEU A 24 26.32 10.82 -26.11
C LEU A 24 25.18 11.81 -26.41
N LEU A 25 24.54 11.66 -27.58
CA LEU A 25 23.38 12.47 -27.97
C LEU A 25 22.17 12.21 -27.07
N PHE A 26 21.96 10.95 -26.65
CA PHE A 26 20.85 10.57 -25.74
C PHE A 26 21.05 11.11 -24.33
N VAL A 27 22.30 11.14 -23.83
CA VAL A 27 22.64 11.71 -22.51
C VAL A 27 22.48 13.24 -22.51
N LEU A 28 22.80 13.91 -23.60
CA LEU A 28 22.62 15.37 -23.72
C LEU A 28 21.14 15.78 -23.80
N LEU A 29 20.26 14.93 -24.35
CA LEU A 29 18.82 15.17 -24.43
C LEU A 29 18.12 14.97 -23.05
N LEU A 30 18.69 14.15 -22.15
CA LEU A 30 18.15 13.90 -20.81
C LEU A 30 18.56 14.98 -19.79
N LEU A 31 19.57 15.81 -20.06
CA LEU A 31 20.01 16.89 -19.17
C LEU A 31 19.24 18.21 -19.32
N GLY A 32 18.31 18.29 -20.27
CA GLY A 32 17.56 19.51 -20.60
C GLY A 32 16.23 19.75 -19.89
N ALA A 33 15.81 18.90 -18.97
CA ALA A 33 14.49 19.00 -18.35
C ALA A 33 14.53 19.06 -16.80
N ALA A 34 15.25 20.02 -16.26
CA ALA A 34 15.22 20.28 -14.82
C ALA A 34 15.32 21.78 -14.54
N VAL A 35 14.25 22.52 -14.78
CA VAL A 35 13.95 23.78 -14.06
C VAL A 35 12.43 23.97 -14.06
N SER A 36 11.76 23.68 -12.97
CA SER A 36 10.58 24.40 -12.52
C SER A 36 10.47 24.27 -11.01
N CYS A 37 11.14 25.18 -10.30
CA CYS A 37 10.74 25.57 -8.95
C CYS A 37 9.47 26.40 -9.10
N GLY A 38 8.42 25.97 -8.40
CA GLY A 38 7.21 26.74 -8.16
C GLY A 38 6.86 26.61 -6.69
N SER A 39 7.38 27.55 -5.87
CA SER A 39 6.82 27.85 -4.54
C SER A 39 5.46 28.53 -4.73
N SER A 40 4.47 28.12 -4.01
CA SER A 40 3.30 28.94 -3.74
C SER A 40 2.66 28.52 -2.44
N ASP A 41 2.58 29.50 -1.59
CA ASP A 41 1.98 29.61 -0.27
C ASP A 41 0.47 29.32 -0.25
N ASP A 42 0.01 28.88 0.91
CA ASP A 42 -1.28 29.09 1.55
C ASP A 42 -2.54 29.29 0.70
N ALA A 43 -3.43 28.29 0.75
CA ALA A 43 -4.87 28.56 0.73
C ALA A 43 -5.62 27.48 1.53
N VAL A 44 -6.14 27.88 2.67
CA VAL A 44 -7.27 27.24 3.35
C VAL A 44 -8.45 27.20 2.38
N GLY A 45 -8.89 26.01 2.01
CA GLY A 45 -10.00 25.82 1.08
C GLY A 45 -10.74 24.53 1.36
N SER A 46 -11.93 24.69 1.82
CA SER A 46 -12.99 23.74 2.15
C SER A 46 -13.19 22.61 1.12
N GLY A 47 -13.36 21.36 1.62
CA GLY A 47 -14.33 20.42 1.09
C GLY A 47 -14.03 19.87 -0.30
N GLU A 48 -13.11 18.89 -0.39
CA GLU A 48 -13.15 17.92 -1.48
C GLU A 48 -13.28 16.54 -0.86
N SER A 49 -14.35 15.87 -1.30
CA SER A 49 -14.59 14.44 -1.12
C SER A 49 -13.50 13.70 -1.89
N GLY A 50 -12.27 13.75 -1.37
CA GLY A 50 -11.09 13.20 -2.02
C GLY A 50 -10.99 11.71 -1.72
N SER A 51 -11.06 10.90 -2.73
CA SER A 51 -10.42 9.59 -2.74
C SER A 51 -8.95 9.82 -2.37
N GLY A 52 -8.56 9.50 -1.14
CA GLY A 52 -7.17 9.58 -0.72
C GLY A 52 -6.30 8.71 -1.62
N ALA A 53 -5.10 9.17 -1.94
CA ALA A 53 -4.12 8.33 -2.62
C ALA A 53 -3.33 7.51 -1.59
N PRO A 54 -2.87 6.30 -1.94
CA PRO A 54 -1.92 5.56 -1.13
C PRO A 54 -0.65 6.38 -0.87
N ASP A 55 0.06 6.07 0.21
CA ASP A 55 1.38 6.62 0.46
C ASP A 55 2.40 6.20 -0.63
N GLU A 56 3.59 6.81 -0.62
CA GLU A 56 4.64 6.54 -1.62
C GLU A 56 5.09 5.07 -1.63
N GLU A 57 4.94 4.36 -0.52
CA GLU A 57 5.27 2.94 -0.39
C GLU A 57 4.11 2.01 -0.82
N GLY A 58 2.89 2.56 -1.00
CA GLY A 58 1.70 1.79 -1.36
C GLY A 58 1.22 0.84 -0.26
N VAL A 59 1.50 1.15 1.00
CA VAL A 59 1.17 0.31 2.16
C VAL A 59 0.14 0.93 3.08
N ARG A 60 -0.12 2.25 2.94
CA ARG A 60 -1.08 3.02 3.75
C ARG A 60 -2.02 3.81 2.87
N LEU A 61 -3.29 3.82 3.24
CA LEU A 61 -4.32 4.65 2.60
C LEU A 61 -5.16 5.31 3.69
N ILE A 62 -5.42 6.61 3.58
CA ILE A 62 -6.36 7.33 4.44
C ILE A 62 -7.38 8.02 3.53
N THR A 63 -8.66 7.69 3.69
CA THR A 63 -9.71 8.18 2.79
C THR A 63 -11.07 8.28 3.49
N ARG A 64 -12.03 8.98 2.87
CA ARG A 64 -13.43 9.10 3.30
C ARG A 64 -13.60 9.55 4.76
N PRO A 65 -13.01 10.68 5.20
CA PRO A 65 -13.00 11.08 6.60
C PRO A 65 -14.40 11.31 7.20
N ASP A 66 -15.38 11.65 6.37
CA ASP A 66 -16.76 11.94 6.79
C ASP A 66 -17.67 10.71 6.78
N ALA A 67 -17.16 9.55 6.29
CA ALA A 67 -17.94 8.33 6.22
C ALA A 67 -17.93 7.58 7.57
N SER A 68 -19.03 6.90 7.86
CA SER A 68 -19.15 6.03 9.03
C SER A 68 -19.75 4.71 8.58
N TYR A 69 -19.07 3.64 8.92
CA TYR A 69 -19.43 2.28 8.51
C TYR A 69 -19.63 1.39 9.72
N THR A 70 -20.43 0.35 9.52
CA THR A 70 -20.62 -0.77 10.44
C THR A 70 -20.19 -2.07 9.74
N VAL A 71 -20.04 -3.14 10.49
CA VAL A 71 -19.74 -4.45 9.88
C VAL A 71 -20.87 -4.92 8.94
N ASP A 72 -22.10 -4.50 9.16
CA ASP A 72 -23.22 -4.90 8.32
C ASP A 72 -23.19 -4.21 6.96
N ASP A 73 -22.66 -2.98 6.86
CA ASP A 73 -22.41 -2.31 5.58
C ASP A 73 -21.38 -3.09 4.74
N LEU A 74 -20.34 -3.60 5.38
CA LEU A 74 -19.35 -4.45 4.72
C LEU A 74 -19.97 -5.77 4.26
N VAL A 75 -20.82 -6.37 5.09
CA VAL A 75 -21.54 -7.63 4.74
C VAL A 75 -22.47 -7.40 3.54
N ALA A 76 -23.13 -6.25 3.48
CA ALA A 76 -24.04 -5.91 2.37
C ALA A 76 -23.33 -5.91 1.02
N VAL A 77 -22.04 -5.53 0.98
CA VAL A 77 -21.22 -5.53 -0.24
C VAL A 77 -20.38 -6.80 -0.44
N GLY A 78 -20.58 -7.82 0.41
CA GLY A 78 -20.00 -9.15 0.20
C GLY A 78 -18.85 -9.55 1.12
N PHE A 79 -18.51 -8.73 2.13
CA PHE A 79 -17.60 -9.15 3.19
C PHE A 79 -18.21 -10.31 3.99
N LYS A 80 -17.44 -11.35 4.22
CA LYS A 80 -17.88 -12.55 4.97
C LYS A 80 -17.26 -12.55 6.35
N LYS A 81 -18.06 -12.25 7.36
CA LYS A 81 -17.67 -12.33 8.78
C LYS A 81 -17.25 -13.76 9.14
N SER A 82 -16.12 -13.91 9.81
CA SER A 82 -15.62 -15.21 10.30
C SER A 82 -15.47 -15.22 11.82
N LYS A 83 -14.76 -14.24 12.38
CA LYS A 83 -14.50 -14.17 13.82
C LYS A 83 -14.60 -12.73 14.32
N GLN A 84 -15.33 -12.54 15.41
CA GLN A 84 -15.29 -11.32 16.21
C GLN A 84 -14.20 -11.43 17.27
N PHE A 85 -13.42 -10.37 17.45
CA PHE A 85 -12.39 -10.33 18.47
C PHE A 85 -12.86 -9.56 19.70
N GLU A 86 -12.27 -9.90 20.83
CA GLU A 86 -12.43 -9.14 22.07
C GLU A 86 -11.74 -7.78 21.94
N LEU A 87 -12.36 -6.73 22.49
CA LEU A 87 -11.90 -5.35 22.34
C LEU A 87 -10.70 -4.99 23.23
N ASP A 88 -10.41 -5.79 24.23
CA ASP A 88 -9.32 -5.60 25.20
C ASP A 88 -7.93 -5.54 24.54
N THR A 89 -7.78 -6.15 23.37
CA THR A 89 -6.54 -6.15 22.57
C THR A 89 -6.44 -5.01 21.57
N VAL A 90 -7.54 -4.25 21.37
CA VAL A 90 -7.61 -3.13 20.41
C VAL A 90 -8.23 -1.91 21.07
N PRO A 91 -7.47 -1.19 21.90
CA PRO A 91 -7.97 -0.02 22.65
C PRO A 91 -8.65 1.00 21.74
N GLY A 92 -9.79 1.50 22.21
CA GLY A 92 -10.58 2.50 21.48
C GLY A 92 -11.46 1.96 20.35
N ALA A 93 -11.31 0.70 19.96
CA ALA A 93 -12.22 0.10 19.00
C ALA A 93 -13.59 -0.15 19.61
N THR A 94 -14.64 0.03 18.83
CA THR A 94 -16.03 -0.28 19.18
C THR A 94 -16.46 -1.65 18.70
N ASP A 95 -15.79 -2.15 17.65
CA ASP A 95 -16.01 -3.50 17.12
C ASP A 95 -14.78 -3.97 16.32
N VAL A 96 -14.51 -5.27 16.32
CA VAL A 96 -13.36 -5.85 15.59
C VAL A 96 -13.76 -7.18 14.98
N TRP A 97 -13.61 -7.28 13.66
CA TRP A 97 -13.95 -8.47 12.90
C TRP A 97 -12.81 -8.93 12.01
N TYR A 98 -12.59 -10.22 12.00
CA TYR A 98 -11.86 -10.94 10.97
C TYR A 98 -12.83 -11.58 10.00
N GLY A 99 -12.50 -11.49 8.72
CA GLY A 99 -13.32 -12.08 7.68
C GLY A 99 -12.64 -12.08 6.33
N PHE A 100 -13.44 -12.26 5.28
CA PHE A 100 -12.95 -12.46 3.92
C PHE A 100 -13.73 -11.58 2.94
N PHE A 101 -12.99 -11.00 2.00
CA PHE A 101 -13.55 -10.42 0.79
C PHE A 101 -12.79 -10.94 -0.42
N GLN A 102 -13.51 -11.47 -1.43
CA GLN A 102 -12.91 -12.08 -2.63
C GLN A 102 -11.80 -13.11 -2.30
N GLN A 103 -12.00 -13.93 -1.26
CA GLN A 103 -11.06 -14.95 -0.79
C GLN A 103 -9.74 -14.38 -0.22
N LYS A 104 -9.73 -13.12 0.17
CA LYS A 104 -8.62 -12.46 0.85
C LYS A 104 -9.00 -12.16 2.29
N ASP A 105 -8.01 -12.32 3.17
CA ASP A 105 -8.17 -12.03 4.58
C ASP A 105 -8.17 -10.53 4.83
N ILE A 106 -9.15 -10.05 5.59
CA ILE A 106 -9.21 -8.68 6.06
C ILE A 106 -9.62 -8.69 7.53
N GLU A 107 -8.86 -7.98 8.37
CA GLU A 107 -9.29 -7.62 9.71
C GLU A 107 -9.80 -6.18 9.69
N VAL A 108 -10.99 -5.94 10.23
CA VAL A 108 -11.60 -4.61 10.29
C VAL A 108 -11.82 -4.20 11.72
N ARG A 109 -11.36 -3.01 12.09
CA ARG A 109 -11.49 -2.39 13.41
C ARG A 109 -12.32 -1.13 13.26
N PHE A 110 -13.42 -1.05 13.98
CA PHE A 110 -14.32 0.10 13.97
C PHE A 110 -14.05 0.98 15.17
N TYR A 111 -14.21 2.28 14.99
CA TYR A 111 -14.03 3.31 16.01
C TYR A 111 -15.27 4.24 16.02
N GLU A 112 -15.38 5.11 17.01
CA GLU A 112 -16.50 6.06 17.09
C GLU A 112 -16.51 7.07 15.92
N SER A 113 -15.31 7.44 15.43
CA SER A 113 -15.14 8.41 14.35
C SER A 113 -13.84 8.19 13.59
N HIS A 114 -13.67 8.85 12.47
CA HIS A 114 -12.41 8.90 11.73
C HIS A 114 -11.26 9.43 12.58
N SER A 115 -11.51 10.50 13.35
CA SER A 115 -10.49 11.05 14.26
C SER A 115 -10.07 10.04 15.31
N SER A 116 -11.02 9.28 15.88
CA SER A 116 -10.73 8.21 16.84
C SER A 116 -9.94 7.06 16.20
N ALA A 117 -10.25 6.72 14.96
CA ALA A 117 -9.49 5.71 14.21
C ALA A 117 -8.03 6.15 13.99
N LEU A 118 -7.82 7.42 13.63
CA LEU A 118 -6.47 7.97 13.45
C LEU A 118 -5.69 8.03 14.77
N GLU A 119 -6.31 8.52 15.83
CA GLU A 119 -5.64 8.75 17.11
C GLU A 119 -5.29 7.46 17.86
N MET A 120 -6.24 6.50 17.90
CA MET A 120 -6.10 5.30 18.73
C MET A 120 -5.72 4.05 17.94
N GLY A 121 -6.03 4.00 16.65
CA GLY A 121 -5.92 2.78 15.88
C GLY A 121 -4.70 2.71 14.97
N VAL A 122 -4.22 3.85 14.46
CA VAL A 122 -3.10 3.88 13.49
C VAL A 122 -1.83 3.32 14.10
N GLU A 123 -1.46 3.71 15.33
CA GLU A 123 -0.25 3.18 15.99
C GLU A 123 -0.27 1.64 16.08
N LEU A 124 -1.42 1.07 16.41
CA LEU A 124 -1.59 -0.39 16.48
C LEU A 124 -1.52 -1.05 15.09
N ALA A 125 -2.05 -0.39 14.05
CA ALA A 125 -1.93 -0.86 12.68
C ALA A 125 -0.47 -0.84 12.21
N GLU A 126 0.28 0.23 12.52
CA GLU A 126 1.72 0.32 12.24
C GLU A 126 2.52 -0.79 12.90
N VAL A 127 2.21 -1.13 14.17
CA VAL A 127 2.83 -2.26 14.85
C VAL A 127 2.55 -3.58 14.12
N VAL A 128 1.36 -3.75 13.56
CA VAL A 128 1.00 -4.97 12.82
C VAL A 128 1.76 -5.06 11.51
N ILE A 129 1.76 -3.98 10.69
CA ILE A 129 2.43 -3.99 9.39
C ILE A 129 3.96 -3.99 9.53
N GLY A 130 4.48 -3.40 10.59
CA GLY A 130 5.92 -3.38 10.91
C GLY A 130 6.48 -4.72 11.38
N LYS A 131 5.64 -5.73 11.64
CA LYS A 131 6.09 -7.12 11.87
C LYS A 131 6.60 -7.68 10.55
N THR A 132 7.82 -7.36 10.24
CA THR A 132 8.47 -7.61 8.96
C THR A 132 8.43 -9.08 8.59
N ALA A 133 8.03 -9.38 7.37
CA ALA A 133 8.28 -10.65 6.72
C ALA A 133 9.79 -10.94 6.80
N GLY A 134 10.18 -11.96 7.56
CA GLY A 134 11.60 -12.31 7.76
C GLY A 134 12.06 -12.33 9.22
N GLN A 135 11.30 -11.84 10.18
CA GLN A 135 11.51 -12.19 11.59
C GLN A 135 11.30 -13.69 11.72
N ARG A 136 12.41 -14.41 11.94
CA ARG A 136 12.37 -15.84 12.20
C ARG A 136 12.15 -16.03 13.70
N ASP A 137 10.98 -16.49 14.07
CA ASP A 137 10.83 -17.14 15.36
C ASP A 137 11.32 -18.58 15.20
N TYR A 138 12.54 -18.81 15.65
CA TYR A 138 13.22 -20.12 15.85
C TYR A 138 13.41 -21.04 14.62
N LEU A 139 13.16 -20.82 13.45
CA LEU A 139 13.29 -21.63 12.22
C LEU A 139 12.04 -21.57 11.34
N ILE A 140 10.95 -20.94 11.79
CA ILE A 140 9.74 -20.79 11.01
C ILE A 140 9.73 -19.37 10.46
N PRO A 141 9.67 -19.16 9.14
CA PRO A 141 9.51 -17.82 8.60
C PRO A 141 8.15 -17.26 9.04
N VAL A 142 8.16 -16.17 9.81
CA VAL A 142 6.93 -15.42 10.10
C VAL A 142 6.53 -14.70 8.82
N VAL A 143 5.43 -15.11 8.22
CA VAL A 143 4.81 -14.39 7.12
C VAL A 143 3.96 -13.29 7.74
N ASN A 144 4.25 -12.02 7.43
CA ASN A 144 3.35 -10.94 7.78
C ASN A 144 2.09 -11.07 6.92
N LEU A 145 0.98 -11.44 7.57
CA LEU A 145 -0.30 -11.60 6.89
C LEU A 145 -0.83 -10.24 6.40
N TYR A 146 -0.60 -9.17 7.18
CA TYR A 146 -1.08 -7.83 6.92
C TYR A 146 0.08 -6.84 6.75
N PRO A 147 0.67 -6.73 5.56
CA PRO A 147 1.75 -5.79 5.29
C PRO A 147 1.26 -4.36 4.97
N ALA A 148 -0.05 -4.14 4.92
CA ALA A 148 -0.66 -2.86 4.58
C ALA A 148 -1.95 -2.63 5.37
N TYR A 149 -2.35 -1.36 5.51
CA TYR A 149 -3.65 -1.00 6.09
C TYR A 149 -4.29 0.20 5.38
N ALA A 150 -5.61 0.31 5.52
CA ALA A 150 -6.38 1.48 5.12
C ALA A 150 -7.20 2.04 6.29
N VAL A 151 -7.21 3.36 6.45
CA VAL A 151 -8.16 4.10 7.29
C VAL A 151 -9.27 4.62 6.39
N VAL A 152 -10.49 4.14 6.60
CA VAL A 152 -11.64 4.46 5.74
C VAL A 152 -12.81 4.88 6.63
N GLY A 153 -13.13 6.16 6.63
CA GLY A 153 -14.10 6.67 7.58
C GLY A 153 -13.71 6.34 9.02
N ASN A 154 -14.61 5.76 9.78
CA ASN A 154 -14.41 5.36 11.17
C ASN A 154 -13.75 3.96 11.34
N MET A 155 -13.21 3.35 10.29
CA MET A 155 -12.62 2.02 10.39
C MET A 155 -11.18 1.97 9.92
N ILE A 156 -10.43 1.01 10.48
CA ILE A 156 -9.11 0.58 10.00
C ILE A 156 -9.23 -0.84 9.48
N MET A 157 -8.73 -1.04 8.26
CA MET A 157 -8.69 -2.33 7.59
C MET A 157 -7.24 -2.79 7.48
N LEU A 158 -6.91 -3.96 8.02
CA LEU A 158 -5.62 -4.62 7.80
C LEU A 158 -5.73 -5.52 6.58
N CYS A 159 -4.83 -5.34 5.61
CA CYS A 159 -4.95 -5.87 4.27
C CYS A 159 -4.01 -7.05 4.05
N GLU A 160 -4.55 -8.22 3.67
CA GLU A 160 -3.73 -9.38 3.32
C GLU A 160 -2.84 -9.08 2.11
N ARG A 161 -1.52 -9.26 2.28
CA ARG A 161 -0.46 -9.18 1.27
C ARG A 161 -0.19 -7.79 0.67
N GLN A 162 -1.19 -6.96 0.45
CA GLN A 162 -1.04 -5.65 -0.19
C GLN A 162 -2.28 -4.78 0.01
N LEU A 163 -2.11 -3.48 -0.14
CA LEU A 163 -3.18 -2.49 0.02
C LEU A 163 -4.37 -2.75 -0.91
N ALA A 164 -4.12 -3.18 -2.16
CA ALA A 164 -5.17 -3.49 -3.14
C ALA A 164 -6.21 -4.51 -2.65
N THR A 165 -5.88 -5.31 -1.63
CA THR A 165 -6.85 -6.20 -0.98
C THR A 165 -7.95 -5.42 -0.26
N CYS A 166 -7.59 -4.33 0.42
CA CYS A 166 -8.58 -3.44 1.04
C CYS A 166 -9.27 -2.55 0.01
N GLU A 167 -8.53 -2.01 -0.96
CA GLU A 167 -9.08 -1.16 -2.02
C GLU A 167 -10.23 -1.85 -2.75
N ALA A 168 -10.10 -3.14 -3.04
CA ALA A 168 -11.17 -3.93 -3.67
C ALA A 168 -12.48 -3.95 -2.85
N LEU A 169 -12.43 -3.89 -1.51
CA LEU A 169 -13.61 -3.77 -0.66
C LEU A 169 -14.07 -2.31 -0.57
N ILE A 170 -13.13 -1.36 -0.48
CA ILE A 170 -13.44 0.08 -0.43
C ILE A 170 -14.19 0.53 -1.68
N ASP A 171 -13.80 0.05 -2.86
CA ASP A 171 -14.37 0.44 -4.15
C ASP A 171 -15.85 0.06 -4.30
N VAL A 172 -16.33 -0.92 -3.55
CA VAL A 172 -17.74 -1.35 -3.56
C VAL A 172 -18.55 -0.80 -2.39
N LEU A 173 -17.92 -0.09 -1.46
CA LEU A 173 -18.61 0.67 -0.42
C LEU A 173 -19.03 2.03 -0.99
N GLU A 174 -20.30 2.35 -0.85
CA GLU A 174 -20.87 3.67 -1.22
C GLU A 174 -20.72 4.69 -0.08
#